data_fbbad14db786d9180473e125ab6f9496
#
_entry.id   fbbad14db786d9180473e125ab6f9496
#
_cell.length_a   1.000
_cell.length_b   1.000
_cell.length_c   1.000
_cell.angle_alpha   90.00
_cell.angle_beta   90.00
_cell.angle_gamma   90.00
#
_symmetry.space_group_name_H-M   'P 1'
#
loop_
_entity.id
_entity.type
_entity.pdbx_description
1 polymer ?
#
loop_
_entity_poly.entity_id
_entity_poly.type
_entity_poly.pdbx_seq_one_letter_code
_entity_poly.pdbx_strand_id
1 'polypeptide(L)' 'DIFLNQARREKLPVTIFLMNGFQLKGVVKGFDSFIVIVDSDGKQQMIYKHAISTIVPPRPIDLFIQSV' A
#
# COMPACT_ATOMS: atom_id res chain seq x y z
N ASP A 1 6.83 5.43 6.83
CA ASP A 1 5.45 5.66 6.35
C ASP A 1 4.45 4.97 7.28
N ILE A 2 3.66 5.78 7.98
CA ILE A 2 2.74 5.26 8.98
C ILE A 2 1.64 4.41 8.33
N PHE A 3 1.10 4.86 7.22
CA PHE A 3 0.02 4.17 6.53
C PHE A 3 0.46 2.79 6.05
N LEU A 4 1.57 2.73 5.31
CA LEU A 4 2.06 1.49 4.77
C LEU A 4 2.48 0.51 5.87
N ASN A 5 3.10 1.04 6.92
CA ASN A 5 3.52 0.20 8.03
C ASN A 5 2.30 -0.44 8.73
N GLN A 6 1.25 0.33 8.93
CA GLN A 6 0.05 -0.18 9.57
C GLN A 6 -0.66 -1.20 8.69
N ALA A 7 -0.77 -0.91 7.39
CA ALA A 7 -1.38 -1.84 6.45
C ALA A 7 -0.62 -3.17 6.43
N ARG A 8 0.71 -3.10 6.47
CA ARG A 8 1.55 -4.30 6.49
C ARG A 8 1.34 -5.10 7.77
N ARG A 9 1.33 -4.41 8.91
CA ARG A 9 1.19 -5.08 10.20
C ARG A 9 -0.17 -5.78 10.34
N GLU A 10 -1.22 -5.15 9.85
CA GLU A 10 -2.56 -5.72 9.93
C GLU A 10 -2.89 -6.66 8.76
N LYS A 11 -1.95 -6.82 7.83
CA LYS A 11 -2.12 -7.71 6.66
C LYS A 11 -3.40 -7.40 5.90
N LEU A 12 -3.68 -6.12 5.72
CA LEU A 12 -4.89 -5.68 5.04
C LEU A 12 -4.74 -5.77 3.53
N PRO A 13 -5.73 -6.34 2.83
CA PRO A 13 -5.72 -6.31 1.37
C PRO A 13 -6.09 -4.92 0.88
N VAL A 14 -5.09 -4.17 0.40
CA VAL A 14 -5.30 -2.81 -0.08
C VAL A 14 -5.49 -2.80 -1.59
N THR A 15 -6.19 -1.80 -2.09
CA THR A 15 -6.32 -1.56 -3.53
C THR A 15 -5.37 -0.43 -3.89
N ILE A 16 -4.46 -0.70 -4.82
CA ILE A 16 -3.46 0.27 -5.26
C ILE A 16 -3.83 0.75 -6.66
N PHE A 17 -4.04 2.06 -6.78
CA PHE A 17 -4.32 2.69 -8.06
C PHE A 17 -3.02 3.27 -8.61
N LEU A 18 -2.68 2.88 -9.82
CA LEU A 18 -1.45 3.32 -10.47
C LEU A 18 -1.71 4.54 -11.36
N MET A 19 -0.65 5.28 -11.62
CA MET A 19 -0.76 6.52 -12.41
C MET A 19 -1.23 6.27 -13.84
N ASN A 20 -1.01 5.06 -14.37
CA ASN A 20 -1.44 4.70 -15.72
C ASN A 20 -2.91 4.23 -15.78
N GLY A 21 -3.63 4.29 -14.67
CA GLY A 21 -5.04 3.88 -14.63
C GLY A 21 -5.27 2.44 -14.23
N PHE A 22 -4.22 1.62 -14.16
CA PHE A 22 -4.37 0.26 -13.67
C PHE A 22 -4.52 0.24 -12.16
N GLN A 23 -5.17 -0.82 -11.67
CA GLN A 23 -5.28 -1.04 -10.24
C GLN A 23 -4.93 -2.48 -9.93
N LEU A 24 -4.43 -2.70 -8.72
CA LEU A 24 -4.18 -4.04 -8.25
C LEU A 24 -4.52 -4.12 -6.77
N LYS A 25 -4.86 -5.33 -6.32
CA LYS A 25 -5.25 -5.55 -4.94
C LYS A 25 -4.30 -6.57 -4.32
N GLY A 26 -3.81 -6.26 -3.13
CA GLY A 26 -2.88 -7.17 -2.48
C GLY A 26 -2.50 -6.69 -1.10
N VAL A 27 -1.62 -7.44 -0.46
CA VAL A 27 -1.15 -7.18 0.90
C VAL A 27 0.26 -6.63 0.83
N VAL A 28 0.49 -5.52 1.54
CA VAL A 28 1.83 -4.93 1.61
C VAL A 28 2.73 -5.85 2.42
N LYS A 29 3.85 -6.25 1.83
CA LYS A 29 4.84 -7.10 2.50
C LYS A 29 6.05 -6.33 3.00
N GLY A 30 6.35 -5.22 2.36
CA GLY A 30 7.47 -4.38 2.75
C GLY A 30 7.47 -3.10 1.93
N PHE A 31 8.31 -2.16 2.34
CA PHE A 31 8.44 -0.91 1.60
C PHE A 31 9.70 -0.19 2.08
N ASP A 32 10.17 0.74 1.25
CA ASP A 32 11.21 1.67 1.66
C ASP A 32 10.86 3.06 1.14
N SER A 33 11.86 3.93 0.99
CA SER A 33 11.61 5.31 0.54
C SER A 33 11.09 5.39 -0.89
N PHE A 34 11.34 4.37 -1.71
CA PHE A 34 11.07 4.44 -3.14
C PHE A 34 10.14 3.37 -3.66
N ILE A 35 10.02 2.23 -2.98
CA ILE A 35 9.26 1.10 -3.50
C ILE A 35 8.33 0.52 -2.45
N VAL A 36 7.33 -0.22 -2.93
CA VAL A 36 6.42 -1.01 -2.09
C VAL A 36 6.41 -2.43 -2.66
N ILE A 37 6.54 -3.41 -1.78
CA ILE A 37 6.42 -4.83 -2.15
C ILE A 37 5.02 -5.28 -1.78
N VAL A 38 4.29 -5.81 -2.76
CA VAL A 38 2.90 -6.22 -2.60
C VAL A 38 2.75 -7.67 -3.04
N ASP A 39 2.05 -8.45 -2.24
CA ASP A 39 1.67 -9.81 -2.59
C ASP A 39 0.25 -9.80 -3.12
N SER A 40 0.10 -10.11 -4.41
CA SER A 40 -1.19 -10.10 -5.10
C SER A 40 -1.39 -11.45 -5.78
N ASP A 41 -2.42 -12.18 -5.36
CA ASP A 41 -2.76 -13.49 -5.91
C ASP A 41 -1.57 -14.46 -5.90
N GLY A 42 -0.81 -14.46 -4.80
CA GLY A 42 0.35 -15.33 -4.67
C GLY A 42 1.57 -14.85 -5.44
N LYS A 43 1.50 -13.70 -6.09
CA LYS A 43 2.63 -13.13 -6.81
C LYS A 43 3.15 -11.91 -6.08
N GLN A 44 4.44 -11.88 -5.86
CA GLN A 44 5.08 -10.74 -5.23
C GLN A 44 5.46 -9.72 -6.30
N GLN A 45 5.04 -8.48 -6.09
CA GLN A 45 5.30 -7.40 -7.04
C GLN A 45 5.98 -6.24 -6.34
N MET A 46 6.96 -5.67 -7.01
CA MET A 46 7.63 -4.46 -6.55
C MET A 46 7.09 -3.27 -7.35
N ILE A 47 6.61 -2.27 -6.65
CA ILE A 47 5.98 -1.11 -7.28
C ILE A 47 6.71 0.14 -6.81
N TYR A 48 7.10 0.99 -7.77
CA TYR A 48 7.70 2.28 -7.43
C TYR A 48 6.63 3.21 -6.86
N LYS A 49 6.95 3.86 -5.76
CA LYS A 49 5.99 4.74 -5.11
C LYS A 49 5.52 5.87 -6.02
N HIS A 50 6.40 6.39 -6.87
CA HIS A 50 6.01 7.47 -7.78
C HIS A 50 5.06 7.01 -8.87
N ALA A 51 4.87 5.70 -9.05
CA ALA A 51 3.89 5.17 -9.99
C ALA A 51 2.52 4.96 -9.33
N ILE A 52 2.41 5.19 -8.03
CA ILE A 52 1.17 4.98 -7.28
C ILE A 52 0.42 6.30 -7.18
N SER A 53 -0.85 6.28 -7.59
CA SER A 53 -1.73 7.43 -7.44
C SER A 53 -2.33 7.46 -6.04
N THR A 54 -2.93 6.34 -5.62
CA THR A 54 -3.52 6.27 -4.30
C THR A 54 -3.60 4.82 -3.84
N ILE A 55 -3.71 4.62 -2.54
CA ILE A 55 -3.87 3.30 -1.93
C ILE A 55 -5.10 3.36 -1.05
N VAL A 56 -6.04 2.45 -1.30
CA VAL A 56 -7.30 2.41 -0.56
C VAL A 56 -7.34 1.14 0.28
N PRO A 57 -7.39 1.27 1.62
CA PRO A 57 -7.54 0.10 2.48
C PRO A 57 -8.98 -0.40 2.46
N PRO A 58 -9.21 -1.67 2.86
CA PRO A 58 -10.58 -2.22 2.88
C PRO A 58 -11.44 -1.61 3.98
N ARG A 59 -10.82 -1.00 4.96
CA ARG A 59 -11.48 -0.29 6.05
C ARG A 59 -10.55 0.84 6.50
N PRO A 60 -11.08 1.86 7.17
CA PRO A 60 -10.22 2.94 7.65
C PRO A 60 -9.12 2.40 8.56
N ILE A 61 -7.91 2.89 8.34
CA ILE A 61 -6.76 2.57 9.18
C ILE A 61 -6.65 3.65 10.25
N ASP A 62 -6.56 3.21 11.50
CA ASP A 62 -6.40 4.13 12.62
C ASP A 62 -4.97 4.63 12.66
N LEU A 63 -4.77 5.85 12.20
CA LEU A 63 -3.45 6.45 12.11
C LEU A 63 -3.26 7.45 13.24
N PHE A 64 -2.16 7.31 13.95
CA PHE A 64 -1.77 8.29 14.95
C PHE A 64 -1.06 9.44 14.24
N ILE A 65 -1.83 10.34 13.67
CA ILE A 65 -1.27 11.53 13.04
C ILE A 65 -1.54 12.70 13.96
N GLN A 66 -0.46 13.34 14.43
CA GLN A 66 -0.61 14.55 15.20
C GLN A 66 -0.98 15.68 14.25
N SER A 67 -2.16 16.23 14.43
CA SER A 67 -2.50 17.45 13.72
C SER A 67 -1.93 18.61 14.52
N VAL A 68 -1.30 19.48 13.81
CA VAL A 68 -0.66 20.66 14.40
C VAL A 68 -1.55 21.85 14.14
#